data_478aafb02052aaa0cae1811703643331
#
_entry.id   478aafb02052aaa0cae1811703643331
#
_cell.length_a   1.000
_cell.length_b   1.000
_cell.length_c   1.000
_cell.angle_alpha   90.00
_cell.angle_beta   90.00
_cell.angle_gamma   90.00
#
_symmetry.space_group_name_H-M   'P 1'
#
loop_
_entity.id
_entity.type
_entity.pdbx_description
1 polymer ?
#
loop_
_entity_poly.entity_id
_entity_poly.type
_entity_poly.pdbx_seq_one_letter_code
_entity_poly.pdbx_strand_id
1 'polypeptide(L)'
;VSGPQARVRVREMVLADCDRVALIRVRGWQSAYRGLMPQQHLDAMDPAADAERRRAMFARPREGVVNLVAEDEGGEVVGWACHGPYRDGEVRTADAELYALYVDAGRLGTGVGRTLMQESVRRCEGAGHARMLLWVLKDNARARRFYERAGFWPDGAEEPFDVDGVAVPEVRYARSLTG
;
A
#
# COMPACT_ATOMS: atom_id res chain seq x y z
N VAL A 1 -20.17 13.37 -13.92
CA VAL A 1 -19.08 14.08 -14.63
C VAL A 1 -17.79 13.58 -14.01
N SER A 2 -17.11 12.64 -14.71
CA SER A 2 -15.80 12.15 -14.28
C SER A 2 -14.81 13.31 -14.46
N GLY A 3 -14.19 13.74 -13.36
CA GLY A 3 -13.10 14.69 -13.39
C GLY A 3 -11.93 14.17 -14.23
N PRO A 4 -11.00 15.03 -14.64
CA PRO A 4 -9.87 14.62 -15.44
C PRO A 4 -9.08 13.52 -14.70
N GLN A 5 -8.98 12.37 -15.33
CA GLN A 5 -8.19 11.25 -14.79
C GLN A 5 -6.73 11.65 -14.83
N ALA A 6 -6.07 11.60 -13.66
CA ALA A 6 -4.66 11.95 -13.60
C ALA A 6 -3.85 11.01 -14.50
N ARG A 7 -3.10 11.60 -15.42
CA ARG A 7 -2.13 10.84 -16.22
C ARG A 7 -0.89 10.60 -15.38
N VAL A 8 -0.72 9.37 -14.95
CA VAL A 8 0.48 8.95 -14.22
C VAL A 8 1.14 7.80 -14.92
N ARG A 9 2.46 7.72 -14.76
CA ARG A 9 3.27 6.58 -15.18
C ARG A 9 3.69 5.80 -13.95
N VAL A 10 3.41 4.50 -13.92
CA VAL A 10 3.91 3.61 -12.86
C VAL A 10 5.25 3.02 -13.28
N ARG A 11 6.21 3.10 -12.40
CA ARG A 11 7.56 2.53 -12.58
C ARG A 11 8.06 1.94 -11.27
N GLU A 12 9.13 1.17 -11.33
CA GLU A 12 9.80 0.70 -10.13
C GLU A 12 10.45 1.88 -9.39
N MET A 13 10.40 1.81 -8.07
CA MET A 13 11.01 2.77 -7.17
C MET A 13 12.53 2.72 -7.27
N VAL A 14 13.19 3.87 -7.22
CA VAL A 14 14.64 4.01 -7.11
C VAL A 14 15.01 4.67 -5.77
N LEU A 15 16.29 4.60 -5.40
CA LEU A 15 16.76 5.14 -4.12
C LEU A 15 16.38 6.62 -3.92
N ALA A 16 16.44 7.42 -4.98
CA ALA A 16 16.10 8.83 -4.93
C ALA A 16 14.63 9.11 -4.57
N ASP A 17 13.75 8.12 -4.69
CA ASP A 17 12.33 8.27 -4.35
C ASP A 17 12.04 8.12 -2.84
N CYS A 18 13.00 7.65 -2.04
CA CYS A 18 12.77 7.29 -0.64
C CYS A 18 12.22 8.44 0.21
N ASP A 19 12.71 9.65 0.02
CA ASP A 19 12.24 10.81 0.78
C ASP A 19 10.78 11.14 0.45
N ARG A 20 10.43 11.12 -0.82
CA ARG A 20 9.07 11.41 -1.28
C ARG A 20 8.10 10.30 -0.87
N VAL A 21 8.50 9.04 -1.00
CA VAL A 21 7.69 7.89 -0.57
C VAL A 21 7.44 7.94 0.93
N ALA A 22 8.45 8.26 1.74
CA ALA A 22 8.30 8.40 3.18
C ALA A 22 7.30 9.51 3.54
N LEU A 23 7.37 10.64 2.87
CA LEU A 23 6.44 11.76 3.07
C LEU A 23 4.99 11.36 2.74
N ILE A 24 4.78 10.71 1.60
CA ILE A 24 3.46 10.21 1.17
C ILE A 24 2.91 9.21 2.19
N ARG A 25 3.73 8.27 2.65
CA ARG A 25 3.32 7.27 3.64
C ARG A 25 2.94 7.91 4.98
N VAL A 26 3.78 8.76 5.53
CA VAL A 26 3.54 9.40 6.83
C VAL A 26 2.27 10.26 6.77
N ARG A 27 2.14 11.10 5.76
CA ARG A 27 0.94 11.93 5.57
C ARG A 27 -0.31 11.07 5.33
N GLY A 28 -0.17 9.98 4.60
CA GLY A 28 -1.24 9.02 4.39
C GLY A 28 -1.75 8.41 5.69
N TRP A 29 -0.85 7.98 6.57
CA TRP A 29 -1.20 7.47 7.89
C TRP A 29 -1.89 8.55 8.75
N GLN A 30 -1.29 9.72 8.83
CA GLN A 30 -1.81 10.83 9.64
C GLN A 30 -3.20 11.30 9.17
N SER A 31 -3.49 11.20 7.89
CA SER A 31 -4.79 11.56 7.32
C SER A 31 -5.81 10.43 7.43
N ALA A 32 -5.45 9.22 6.98
CA ALA A 32 -6.39 8.10 6.86
C ALA A 32 -6.73 7.45 8.20
N TYR A 33 -5.81 7.46 9.14
CA TYR A 33 -5.97 6.72 10.40
C TYR A 33 -6.33 7.59 11.59
N ARG A 34 -6.63 8.86 11.36
CA ARG A 34 -7.17 9.75 12.40
C ARG A 34 -8.47 9.17 12.94
N GLY A 35 -8.53 8.99 14.26
CA GLY A 35 -9.67 8.35 14.92
C GLY A 35 -9.71 6.82 14.83
N LEU A 36 -8.79 6.21 14.11
CA LEU A 36 -8.67 4.74 13.96
C LEU A 36 -7.46 4.18 14.71
N MET A 37 -6.45 5.00 14.94
CA MET A 37 -5.23 4.66 15.68
C MET A 37 -4.98 5.68 16.80
N PRO A 38 -4.15 5.34 17.80
CA PRO A 38 -3.75 6.31 18.81
C PRO A 38 -3.16 7.56 18.18
N GLN A 39 -3.73 8.73 18.50
CA GLN A 39 -3.32 10.00 17.91
C GLN A 39 -1.86 10.32 18.22
N GLN A 40 -1.39 9.97 19.42
CA GLN A 40 0.01 10.14 19.82
C GLN A 40 0.98 9.41 18.89
N HIS A 41 0.62 8.22 18.41
CA HIS A 41 1.44 7.49 17.43
C HIS A 41 1.52 8.25 16.11
N LEU A 42 0.39 8.73 15.60
CA LEU A 42 0.33 9.49 14.34
C LEU A 42 1.12 10.80 14.45
N ASP A 43 1.01 11.50 15.57
CA ASP A 43 1.71 12.76 15.80
C ASP A 43 3.23 12.58 15.93
N ALA A 44 3.67 11.42 16.40
CA ALA A 44 5.09 11.08 16.53
C ALA A 44 5.75 10.63 15.23
N MET A 45 4.99 10.36 14.19
CA MET A 45 5.55 9.95 12.89
C MET A 45 6.33 11.08 12.25
N ASP A 46 7.56 10.78 11.84
CA ASP A 46 8.49 11.74 11.25
C ASP A 46 8.89 11.28 9.84
N PRO A 47 8.62 12.08 8.80
CA PRO A 47 9.01 11.74 7.43
C PRO A 47 10.51 11.51 7.25
N ALA A 48 11.36 12.26 7.93
CA ALA A 48 12.82 12.10 7.82
C ALA A 48 13.28 10.77 8.37
N ALA A 49 12.77 10.37 9.55
CA ALA A 49 13.08 9.06 10.14
C ALA A 49 12.52 7.91 9.28
N ASP A 50 11.34 8.06 8.71
CA ASP A 50 10.77 7.07 7.79
C ASP A 50 11.61 6.95 6.52
N ALA A 51 12.09 8.06 5.97
CA ALA A 51 12.96 8.07 4.79
C ALA A 51 14.27 7.31 5.03
N GLU A 52 14.88 7.45 6.19
CA GLU A 52 16.08 6.69 6.56
C GLU A 52 15.80 5.19 6.61
N ARG A 53 14.68 4.78 7.22
CA ARG A 53 14.25 3.38 7.22
C ARG A 53 14.03 2.85 5.81
N ARG A 54 13.39 3.64 4.94
CA ARG A 54 13.18 3.27 3.54
C ARG A 54 14.49 3.07 2.78
N ARG A 55 15.45 3.97 2.95
CA ARG A 55 16.77 3.81 2.36
C ARG A 55 17.49 2.54 2.84
N ALA A 56 17.40 2.25 4.13
CA ALA A 56 17.98 1.02 4.69
C ALA A 56 17.32 -0.24 4.13
N MET A 57 15.99 -0.24 4.00
CA MET A 57 15.24 -1.35 3.39
C MET A 57 15.57 -1.48 1.90
N PHE A 58 15.71 -0.38 1.18
CA PHE A 58 16.06 -0.37 -0.23
C PHE A 58 17.46 -0.93 -0.48
N ALA A 59 18.41 -0.67 0.43
CA ALA A 59 19.77 -1.21 0.37
C ALA A 59 19.84 -2.72 0.61
N ARG A 60 18.80 -3.30 1.21
CA ARG A 60 18.70 -4.74 1.50
C ARG A 60 17.40 -5.30 0.93
N PRO A 61 17.29 -5.40 -0.41
CA PRO A 61 16.07 -5.87 -1.06
C PRO A 61 15.74 -7.31 -0.64
N ARG A 62 14.46 -7.56 -0.42
CA ARG A 62 13.96 -8.90 -0.15
C ARG A 62 13.47 -9.55 -1.43
N GLU A 63 13.74 -10.83 -1.60
CA GLU A 63 13.31 -11.60 -2.77
C GLU A 63 11.81 -11.54 -2.98
N GLY A 64 11.41 -11.22 -4.21
CA GLY A 64 10.01 -11.13 -4.62
C GLY A 64 9.27 -9.87 -4.18
N VAL A 65 9.91 -8.98 -3.42
CA VAL A 65 9.31 -7.71 -3.01
C VAL A 65 9.56 -6.66 -4.08
N VAL A 66 8.48 -6.02 -4.51
CA VAL A 66 8.47 -4.98 -5.55
C VAL A 66 7.89 -3.70 -4.99
N ASN A 67 8.60 -2.60 -5.17
CA ASN A 67 8.13 -1.25 -4.85
C ASN A 67 7.85 -0.49 -6.15
N LEU A 68 6.65 0.05 -6.27
CA LEU A 68 6.19 0.83 -7.41
C LEU A 68 5.88 2.26 -6.99
N VAL A 69 6.19 3.21 -7.84
CA VAL A 69 5.79 4.60 -7.68
C VAL A 69 4.99 5.05 -8.88
N ALA A 70 4.02 5.94 -8.64
CA ALA A 70 3.29 6.63 -9.67
C ALA A 70 3.88 8.04 -9.83
N GLU A 71 4.31 8.38 -11.03
CA GLU A 71 4.92 9.65 -11.38
C GLU A 71 3.97 10.43 -12.28
N ASP A 72 3.72 11.69 -11.97
CA ASP A 72 2.87 12.55 -12.78
C ASP A 72 3.60 13.09 -14.02
N GLU A 73 2.90 13.89 -14.84
CA GLU A 73 3.46 14.46 -16.07
C GLU A 73 4.64 15.41 -15.81
N GLY A 74 4.73 15.96 -14.61
CA GLY A 74 5.85 16.82 -14.19
C GLY A 74 7.04 16.04 -13.63
N GLY A 75 6.95 14.72 -13.53
CA GLY A 75 8.00 13.87 -12.96
C GLY A 75 7.95 13.77 -11.44
N GLU A 76 6.89 14.27 -10.79
CA GLU A 76 6.74 14.17 -9.34
C GLU A 76 6.10 12.82 -8.95
N VAL A 77 6.65 12.15 -7.95
CA VAL A 77 6.07 10.95 -7.37
C VAL A 77 4.85 11.34 -6.53
N VAL A 78 3.69 10.79 -6.89
CA VAL A 78 2.39 11.09 -6.28
C VAL A 78 1.71 9.88 -5.65
N GLY A 79 2.35 8.72 -5.69
CA GLY A 79 1.84 7.50 -5.06
C GLY A 79 2.89 6.41 -4.98
N TRP A 80 2.67 5.45 -4.08
CA TRP A 80 3.55 4.34 -3.83
C TRP A 80 2.75 3.08 -3.48
N ALA A 81 3.17 1.95 -4.03
CA ALA A 81 2.67 0.64 -3.69
C ALA A 81 3.82 -0.35 -3.48
N CYS A 82 3.63 -1.29 -2.58
CA CYS A 82 4.59 -2.36 -2.33
C CYS A 82 3.86 -3.68 -2.24
N HIS A 83 4.33 -4.68 -2.98
CA HIS A 83 3.81 -6.03 -2.91
C HIS A 83 4.94 -7.06 -2.88
N GLY A 84 4.61 -8.26 -2.48
CA GLY A 84 5.56 -9.37 -2.44
C GLY A 84 4.87 -10.67 -2.05
N PRO A 85 5.64 -11.70 -1.67
CA PRO A 85 5.05 -12.96 -1.24
C PRO A 85 4.26 -12.80 0.07
N TYR A 86 3.10 -13.46 0.16
CA TYR A 86 2.41 -13.63 1.42
C TYR A 86 3.08 -14.74 2.21
N ARG A 87 3.36 -14.49 3.48
CA ARG A 87 3.94 -15.46 4.41
C ARG A 87 2.94 -15.83 5.47
N ASP A 88 2.84 -17.12 5.76
CA ASP A 88 2.16 -17.64 6.94
C ASP A 88 3.24 -17.92 7.99
N GLY A 89 3.42 -16.99 8.91
CA GLY A 89 4.58 -16.97 9.79
C GLY A 89 5.87 -16.84 8.97
N GLU A 90 6.80 -17.79 9.12
CA GLU A 90 8.05 -17.83 8.35
C GLU A 90 7.91 -18.53 6.98
N VAL A 91 6.78 -19.16 6.71
CA VAL A 91 6.56 -19.96 5.51
C VAL A 91 6.08 -19.07 4.36
N ARG A 92 6.82 -19.11 3.24
CA ARG A 92 6.40 -18.48 1.99
C ARG A 92 5.27 -19.31 1.36
N THR A 93 4.19 -18.64 0.97
CA THR A 93 3.05 -19.26 0.29
C THR A 93 3.09 -18.98 -1.22
N ALA A 94 2.17 -19.59 -1.97
CA ALA A 94 1.96 -19.29 -3.39
C ALA A 94 1.23 -17.95 -3.63
N ASP A 95 0.72 -17.33 -2.58
CA ASP A 95 -0.03 -16.10 -2.66
C ASP A 95 0.88 -14.86 -2.59
N ALA A 96 0.44 -13.77 -3.18
CA ALA A 96 1.05 -12.46 -3.04
C ALA A 96 0.32 -11.66 -1.95
N GLU A 97 1.00 -10.65 -1.43
CA GLU A 97 0.40 -9.66 -0.52
C GLU A 97 0.71 -8.25 -1.01
N LEU A 98 -0.32 -7.40 -1.01
CA LEU A 98 -0.14 -5.96 -1.10
C LEU A 98 0.19 -5.44 0.30
N TYR A 99 1.45 -5.06 0.52
CA TYR A 99 1.92 -4.58 1.83
C TYR A 99 1.53 -3.14 2.10
N ALA A 100 1.50 -2.30 1.04
CA ALA A 100 1.23 -0.89 1.16
C ALA A 100 0.68 -0.31 -0.14
N LEU A 101 -0.20 0.68 -0.03
CA LEU A 101 -0.65 1.52 -1.14
C LEU A 101 -1.06 2.87 -0.57
N TYR A 102 -0.33 3.91 -0.95
CA TYR A 102 -0.58 5.29 -0.49
C TYR A 102 -0.51 6.25 -1.65
N VAL A 103 -1.40 7.23 -1.65
CA VAL A 103 -1.50 8.30 -2.65
C VAL A 103 -1.32 9.63 -1.96
N ASP A 104 -0.61 10.54 -2.60
CA ASP A 104 -0.48 11.91 -2.12
C ASP A 104 -1.86 12.54 -1.89
N ALA A 105 -2.03 13.23 -0.76
CA ALA A 105 -3.32 13.76 -0.33
C ALA A 105 -3.99 14.66 -1.38
N GLY A 106 -3.21 15.43 -2.11
CA GLY A 106 -3.71 16.31 -3.18
C GLY A 106 -4.17 15.56 -4.44
N ARG A 107 -3.91 14.26 -4.53
CA ARG A 107 -4.25 13.44 -5.69
C ARG A 107 -5.26 12.33 -5.38
N LEU A 108 -5.84 12.33 -4.18
CA LEU A 108 -6.88 11.36 -3.82
C LEU A 108 -8.11 11.52 -4.72
N GLY A 109 -8.67 10.39 -5.15
CA GLY A 109 -9.84 10.39 -6.02
C GLY A 109 -9.56 10.70 -7.49
N THR A 110 -8.28 10.78 -7.90
CA THR A 110 -7.88 11.10 -9.28
C THR A 110 -7.48 9.87 -10.12
N GLY A 111 -7.54 8.68 -9.55
CA GLY A 111 -7.19 7.42 -10.23
C GLY A 111 -5.77 6.93 -10.02
N VAL A 112 -4.92 7.64 -9.27
CA VAL A 112 -3.53 7.23 -8.99
C VAL A 112 -3.49 5.88 -8.28
N GLY A 113 -4.28 5.71 -7.22
CA GLY A 113 -4.35 4.44 -6.48
C GLY A 113 -4.82 3.28 -7.33
N ARG A 114 -5.80 3.51 -8.19
CA ARG A 114 -6.31 2.51 -9.13
C ARG A 114 -5.21 2.06 -10.11
N THR A 115 -4.47 3.00 -10.67
CA THR A 115 -3.37 2.70 -11.61
C THR A 115 -2.25 1.89 -10.94
N LEU A 116 -1.86 2.26 -9.72
CA LEU A 116 -0.90 1.50 -8.92
C LEU A 116 -1.40 0.08 -8.63
N MET A 117 -2.66 -0.06 -8.23
CA MET A 117 -3.26 -1.36 -7.95
C MET A 117 -3.28 -2.25 -9.20
N GLN A 118 -3.69 -1.72 -10.33
CA GLN A 118 -3.74 -2.47 -11.59
C GLN A 118 -2.36 -2.99 -11.97
N GLU A 119 -1.31 -2.18 -11.83
CA GLU A 119 0.07 -2.63 -12.13
C GLU A 119 0.57 -3.67 -11.13
N SER A 120 0.28 -3.51 -9.84
CA SER A 120 0.62 -4.51 -8.81
C SER A 120 -0.05 -5.84 -9.10
N VAL A 121 -1.34 -5.84 -9.42
CA VAL A 121 -2.09 -7.05 -9.80
C VAL A 121 -1.48 -7.70 -11.02
N ARG A 122 -1.24 -6.93 -12.08
CA ARG A 122 -0.63 -7.45 -13.33
C ARG A 122 0.72 -8.14 -13.07
N ARG A 123 1.56 -7.54 -12.23
CA ARG A 123 2.87 -8.12 -11.89
C ARG A 123 2.74 -9.41 -11.08
N CYS A 124 1.80 -9.44 -10.13
CA CYS A 124 1.53 -10.66 -9.34
C CYS A 124 0.99 -11.79 -10.22
N GLU A 125 0.11 -11.48 -11.17
CA GLU A 125 -0.36 -12.44 -12.19
C GLU A 125 0.80 -12.98 -13.02
N GLY A 126 1.65 -12.08 -13.54
CA GLY A 126 2.83 -12.45 -14.33
C GLY A 126 3.86 -13.28 -13.56
N ALA A 127 3.94 -13.12 -12.25
CA ALA A 127 4.79 -13.92 -11.38
C ALA A 127 4.20 -15.29 -11.00
N GLY A 128 2.96 -15.57 -11.43
CA GLY A 128 2.31 -16.87 -11.21
C GLY A 128 1.66 -17.04 -9.85
N HIS A 129 1.39 -15.96 -9.12
CA HIS A 129 0.67 -16.05 -7.86
C HIS A 129 -0.79 -16.43 -8.08
N ALA A 130 -1.34 -17.30 -7.22
CA ALA A 130 -2.72 -17.76 -7.31
C ALA A 130 -3.72 -16.70 -6.82
N ARG A 131 -3.35 -15.98 -5.76
CA ARG A 131 -4.17 -14.94 -5.12
C ARG A 131 -3.32 -13.78 -4.68
N MET A 132 -3.95 -12.62 -4.54
CA MET A 132 -3.38 -11.47 -3.87
C MET A 132 -4.18 -11.17 -2.63
N LEU A 133 -3.49 -11.03 -1.49
CA LEU A 133 -4.06 -10.77 -0.18
C LEU A 133 -3.66 -9.37 0.27
N LEU A 134 -4.43 -8.79 1.18
CA LEU A 134 -4.06 -7.55 1.86
C LEU A 134 -4.76 -7.49 3.22
N TRP A 135 -4.16 -6.74 4.14
CA TRP A 135 -4.75 -6.39 5.41
C TRP A 135 -5.17 -4.93 5.39
N VAL A 136 -6.36 -4.65 5.91
CA VAL A 136 -6.91 -3.30 6.00
C VAL A 136 -7.58 -3.12 7.37
N LEU A 137 -7.45 -1.93 7.94
CA LEU A 137 -8.10 -1.64 9.21
C LEU A 137 -9.62 -1.85 9.07
N LYS A 138 -10.20 -2.57 10.02
CA LYS A 138 -11.62 -2.94 10.00
C LYS A 138 -12.55 -1.74 9.85
N ASP A 139 -12.22 -0.63 10.50
CA ASP A 139 -13.01 0.60 10.51
C ASP A 139 -12.63 1.59 9.41
N ASN A 140 -11.66 1.25 8.55
CA ASN A 140 -11.28 2.09 7.42
C ASN A 140 -12.22 1.84 6.22
N ALA A 141 -13.44 2.37 6.31
CA ALA A 141 -14.49 2.15 5.32
C ALA A 141 -14.09 2.63 3.91
N ARG A 142 -13.32 3.72 3.82
CA ARG A 142 -12.87 4.28 2.53
C ARG A 142 -11.93 3.32 1.81
N ALA A 143 -10.91 2.82 2.51
CA ALA A 143 -9.97 1.86 1.94
C ALA A 143 -10.67 0.56 1.57
N ARG A 144 -11.55 0.06 2.43
CA ARG A 144 -12.31 -1.17 2.16
C ARG A 144 -13.11 -1.05 0.86
N ARG A 145 -13.84 0.06 0.66
CA ARG A 145 -14.56 0.31 -0.60
C ARG A 145 -13.64 0.41 -1.81
N PHE A 146 -12.45 1.00 -1.65
CA PHE A 146 -11.45 1.05 -2.72
C PHE A 146 -11.01 -0.36 -3.13
N TYR A 147 -10.71 -1.23 -2.17
CA TYR A 147 -10.29 -2.61 -2.45
C TYR A 147 -11.42 -3.45 -3.04
N GLU A 148 -12.65 -3.26 -2.59
CA GLU A 148 -13.82 -3.94 -3.17
C GLU A 148 -14.01 -3.58 -4.64
N ARG A 149 -13.85 -2.31 -5.00
CA ARG A 149 -13.88 -1.88 -6.41
C ARG A 149 -12.73 -2.45 -7.24
N ALA A 150 -11.63 -2.80 -6.60
CA ALA A 150 -10.49 -3.45 -7.24
C ALA A 150 -10.62 -4.99 -7.32
N GLY A 151 -11.77 -5.54 -6.91
CA GLY A 151 -12.05 -6.97 -6.99
C GLY A 151 -11.56 -7.79 -5.79
N PHE A 152 -11.25 -7.14 -4.67
CA PHE A 152 -10.92 -7.80 -3.42
C PHE A 152 -12.15 -7.93 -2.53
N TRP A 153 -12.23 -9.03 -1.79
CA TRP A 153 -13.34 -9.29 -0.85
C TRP A 153 -12.80 -9.85 0.46
N PRO A 154 -13.45 -9.56 1.60
CA PRO A 154 -13.02 -10.12 2.87
C PRO A 154 -13.12 -11.65 2.83
N ASP A 155 -12.10 -12.33 3.35
CA ASP A 155 -12.03 -13.79 3.39
C ASP A 155 -12.35 -14.39 4.77
N GLY A 156 -12.73 -13.55 5.72
CA GLY A 156 -13.09 -13.96 7.08
C GLY A 156 -11.94 -13.92 8.08
N ALA A 157 -10.70 -13.76 7.64
CA ALA A 157 -9.56 -13.62 8.56
C ALA A 157 -9.55 -12.23 9.19
N GLU A 158 -9.30 -12.18 10.47
CA GLU A 158 -9.22 -10.95 11.27
C GLU A 158 -8.11 -11.11 12.29
N GLU A 159 -7.28 -10.09 12.48
CA GLU A 159 -6.24 -10.08 13.50
C GLU A 159 -6.06 -8.67 14.09
N PRO A 160 -5.55 -8.55 15.32
CA PRO A 160 -5.20 -7.26 15.87
C PRO A 160 -3.86 -6.79 15.29
N PHE A 161 -3.79 -5.51 14.95
CA PHE A 161 -2.55 -4.81 14.66
C PHE A 161 -2.17 -3.99 15.90
N ASP A 162 -1.04 -4.28 16.51
CA ASP A 162 -0.58 -3.55 17.69
C ASP A 162 0.04 -2.22 17.30
N VAL A 163 -0.47 -1.13 17.88
CA VAL A 163 0.06 0.22 17.73
C VAL A 163 0.26 0.80 19.12
N ASP A 164 1.51 0.86 19.58
CA ASP A 164 1.88 1.38 20.90
C ASP A 164 1.09 0.73 22.05
N GLY A 165 0.90 -0.59 21.98
CA GLY A 165 0.17 -1.37 22.98
C GLY A 165 -1.35 -1.33 22.82
N VAL A 166 -1.88 -0.66 21.80
CA VAL A 166 -3.30 -0.65 21.46
C VAL A 166 -3.57 -1.61 20.32
N ALA A 167 -4.48 -2.57 20.53
CA ALA A 167 -4.90 -3.50 19.49
C ALA A 167 -5.89 -2.82 18.54
N VAL A 168 -5.47 -2.60 17.29
CA VAL A 168 -6.34 -2.05 16.24
C VAL A 168 -6.77 -3.19 15.33
N PRO A 169 -8.08 -3.48 15.22
CA PRO A 169 -8.53 -4.63 14.43
C PRO A 169 -8.33 -4.39 12.94
N GLU A 170 -7.81 -5.41 12.25
CA GLU A 170 -7.72 -5.43 10.80
C GLU A 170 -8.32 -6.71 10.23
N VAL A 171 -8.81 -6.61 9.01
CA VAL A 171 -9.45 -7.69 8.25
C VAL A 171 -8.66 -7.98 6.99
N ARG A 172 -8.63 -9.24 6.58
CA ARG A 172 -7.95 -9.65 5.36
C ARG A 172 -8.91 -9.66 4.17
N TYR A 173 -8.44 -9.10 3.07
CA TYR A 173 -9.10 -9.14 1.78
C TYR A 173 -8.30 -9.99 0.80
N ALA A 174 -8.99 -10.67 -0.10
CA ALA A 174 -8.39 -11.53 -1.10
C ALA A 174 -8.98 -11.29 -2.48
N ARG A 175 -8.14 -11.42 -3.49
CA ARG A 175 -8.52 -11.43 -4.91
C ARG A 175 -7.89 -12.63 -5.60
N SER A 176 -8.67 -13.42 -6.34
CA SER A 176 -8.14 -14.45 -7.23
C SER A 176 -7.42 -13.80 -8.42
N LEU A 177 -6.25 -14.34 -8.76
CA LEU A 177 -5.44 -13.92 -9.91
C LEU A 177 -5.53 -14.94 -11.07
N THR A 178 -6.05 -16.13 -10.77
CA THR A 178 -6.32 -17.14 -11.81
C THR A 178 -7.73 -16.95 -12.29
N GLY A 179 -7.88 -16.51 -13.52
CA GLY A 179 -9.18 -16.42 -14.23
C GLY A 179 -9.66 -17.76 -14.73
#